data_dff15fc312761c16236c0332dbf3a5f2
#
_entry.id   dff15fc312761c16236c0332dbf3a5f2
#
_cell.length_a   1.000
_cell.length_b   1.000
_cell.length_c   1.000
_cell.angle_alpha   90.00
_cell.angle_beta   90.00
_cell.angle_gamma   90.00
#
_symmetry.space_group_name_H-M   'P 1'
#
loop_
_entity.id
_entity.type
_entity.pdbx_description
1 polymer ?
#
loop_
_entity_poly.entity_id
_entity_poly.type
_entity_poly.pdbx_seq_one_letter_code
_entity_poly.pdbx_strand_id
1 'polypeptide(L)'
;MLANFFIGQLTVMANSSLSNADIKHLKGIGHQLNPVVMIGGQGVTPTVIEEIGRALTDHELIKVKIPAGSKADRDAVANAIAEATDAILVTSIGRIVLLLRRNPEANPKLSNLARFG
;
A
#
# COMPACT_ATOMS: atom_id res chain seq x y z
N MET A 1 -0.66 7.09 30.09
CA MET A 1 -1.90 6.47 29.58
C MET A 1 -2.56 7.30 28.51
N LEU A 2 -2.88 8.56 28.82
CA LEU A 2 -3.48 9.43 27.81
C LEU A 2 -2.56 9.65 26.61
N ALA A 3 -1.26 9.74 26.84
CA ALA A 3 -0.29 9.91 25.77
C ALA A 3 -0.32 8.76 24.76
N ASN A 4 -0.42 7.52 25.25
CA ASN A 4 -0.49 6.36 24.37
C ASN A 4 -1.78 6.34 23.56
N PHE A 5 -2.88 6.77 24.18
CA PHE A 5 -4.15 6.87 23.48
C PHE A 5 -4.07 7.89 22.34
N PHE A 6 -3.47 9.05 22.59
CA PHE A 6 -3.27 10.06 21.57
C PHE A 6 -2.38 9.59 20.44
N ILE A 7 -1.32 8.87 20.76
CA ILE A 7 -0.42 8.34 19.75
C ILE A 7 -1.19 7.41 18.80
N GLY A 8 -2.04 6.54 19.33
CA GLY A 8 -2.87 5.67 18.52
C GLY A 8 -3.79 6.45 17.60
N GLN A 9 -4.41 7.50 18.11
CA GLN A 9 -5.28 8.35 17.34
C GLN A 9 -4.53 9.11 16.25
N LEU A 10 -3.37 9.62 16.57
CA LEU A 10 -2.54 10.31 15.59
C LEU A 10 -2.14 9.39 14.45
N THR A 11 -1.83 8.13 14.75
CA THR A 11 -1.49 7.15 13.73
C THR A 11 -2.66 6.93 12.78
N VAL A 12 -3.86 6.76 13.30
CA VAL A 12 -5.07 6.60 12.49
C VAL A 12 -5.30 7.85 11.63
N MET A 13 -5.16 9.03 12.22
CA MET A 13 -5.32 10.29 11.50
C MET A 13 -4.27 10.45 10.42
N ALA A 14 -3.04 10.03 10.68
CA ALA A 14 -1.97 10.08 9.68
C ALA A 14 -2.31 9.20 8.47
N ASN A 15 -2.87 8.00 8.69
CA ASN A 15 -3.28 7.12 7.61
C ASN A 15 -4.45 7.69 6.82
N SER A 16 -5.31 8.45 7.46
CA SER A 16 -6.45 9.10 6.80
C SER A 16 -6.14 10.51 6.34
N SER A 17 -4.87 10.94 6.44
CA SER A 17 -4.48 12.30 6.13
C SER A 17 -4.35 12.58 4.63
N LEU A 18 -4.41 11.55 3.78
CA LEU A 18 -4.37 11.76 2.35
C LEU A 18 -5.61 12.51 1.89
N SER A 19 -5.40 13.66 1.25
CA SER A 19 -6.50 14.43 0.67
C SER A 19 -7.00 13.73 -0.59
N ASN A 20 -8.18 14.14 -1.06
CA ASN A 20 -8.69 13.65 -2.34
C ASN A 20 -7.74 13.98 -3.49
N ALA A 21 -7.07 15.14 -3.41
CA ALA A 21 -6.07 15.52 -4.40
C ALA A 21 -4.85 14.60 -4.36
N ASP A 22 -4.40 14.23 -3.16
CA ASP A 22 -3.29 13.28 -3.00
C ASP A 22 -3.66 11.92 -3.59
N ILE A 23 -4.84 11.43 -3.27
CA ILE A 23 -5.30 10.13 -3.77
C ILE A 23 -5.38 10.15 -5.29
N LYS A 24 -5.92 11.21 -5.86
CA LYS A 24 -6.03 11.36 -7.32
C LYS A 24 -4.66 11.37 -7.98
N HIS A 25 -3.71 12.10 -7.39
CA HIS A 25 -2.33 12.16 -7.89
C HIS A 25 -1.67 10.79 -7.85
N LEU A 26 -1.78 10.09 -6.72
CA LEU A 26 -1.20 8.75 -6.55
C LEU A 26 -1.84 7.73 -7.49
N LYS A 27 -3.15 7.82 -7.71
CA LYS A 27 -3.83 6.95 -8.67
C LYS A 27 -3.33 7.21 -10.09
N GLY A 28 -3.03 8.47 -10.42
CA GLY A 28 -2.45 8.83 -11.71
C GLY A 28 -1.10 8.17 -11.93
N ILE A 29 -0.24 8.21 -10.92
CA ILE A 29 1.03 7.48 -10.95
C ILE A 29 0.77 5.99 -11.10
N GLY A 30 -0.17 5.46 -10.32
CA GLY A 30 -0.52 4.04 -10.33
C GLY A 30 -0.92 3.53 -11.69
N HIS A 31 -1.56 4.34 -12.53
CA HIS A 31 -1.93 3.95 -13.88
C HIS A 31 -0.72 3.60 -14.75
N GLN A 32 0.45 4.10 -14.43
CA GLN A 32 1.68 3.85 -15.17
C GLN A 32 2.46 2.65 -14.62
N LEU A 33 2.01 2.09 -13.49
CA LEU A 33 2.71 1.01 -12.82
C LEU A 33 2.11 -0.35 -13.18
N ASN A 34 2.96 -1.36 -13.21
CA ASN A 34 2.54 -2.76 -13.26
C ASN A 34 2.58 -3.35 -11.85
N PRO A 35 1.77 -4.37 -11.55
CA PRO A 35 1.88 -5.06 -10.28
C PRO A 35 3.28 -5.64 -10.10
N VAL A 36 3.89 -5.42 -8.93
CA VAL A 36 5.23 -5.93 -8.61
C VAL A 36 5.17 -7.17 -7.73
N VAL A 37 4.03 -7.40 -7.08
CA VAL A 37 3.77 -8.60 -6.30
C VAL A 37 2.42 -9.15 -6.70
N MET A 38 2.35 -10.47 -6.88
CA MET A 38 1.10 -11.17 -7.17
C MET A 38 0.88 -12.22 -6.09
N ILE A 39 -0.26 -12.11 -5.40
CA ILE A 39 -0.61 -13.06 -4.36
C ILE A 39 -1.30 -14.25 -5.01
N GLY A 40 -0.73 -15.42 -4.82
CA GLY A 40 -1.26 -16.65 -5.39
C GLY A 40 -2.37 -17.27 -4.55
N GLY A 41 -2.75 -18.51 -4.93
CA GLY A 41 -3.85 -19.21 -4.28
C GLY A 41 -3.63 -19.57 -2.82
N GLN A 42 -2.39 -19.50 -2.34
CA GLN A 42 -2.09 -19.74 -0.92
C GLN A 42 -2.42 -18.52 -0.04
N GLY A 43 -2.76 -17.41 -0.66
CA GLY A 43 -3.15 -16.21 0.05
C GLY A 43 -1.99 -15.44 0.66
N VAL A 44 -2.27 -14.75 1.76
CA VAL A 44 -1.29 -13.88 2.42
C VAL A 44 -0.40 -14.74 3.32
N THR A 45 0.84 -14.94 2.87
CA THR A 45 1.85 -15.72 3.62
C THR A 45 2.92 -14.78 4.16
N PRO A 46 3.74 -15.22 5.14
CA PRO A 46 4.86 -14.39 5.60
C PRO A 46 5.81 -13.99 4.48
N THR A 47 6.06 -14.87 3.51
CA THR A 47 6.91 -14.59 2.36
C THR A 47 6.34 -13.48 1.50
N VAL A 48 5.03 -13.50 1.26
CA VAL A 48 4.34 -12.46 0.50
C VAL A 48 4.45 -11.12 1.21
N ILE A 49 4.27 -11.10 2.54
CA ILE A 49 4.39 -9.87 3.32
C ILE A 49 5.81 -9.31 3.23
N GLU A 50 6.83 -10.15 3.29
CA GLU A 50 8.22 -9.72 3.11
C GLU A 50 8.45 -9.13 1.72
N GLU A 51 7.92 -9.77 0.69
CA GLU A 51 8.01 -9.26 -0.69
C GLU A 51 7.39 -7.88 -0.83
N ILE A 52 6.18 -7.71 -0.30
CA ILE A 52 5.48 -6.43 -0.35
C ILE A 52 6.27 -5.38 0.41
N GLY A 53 6.78 -5.72 1.60
CA GLY A 53 7.59 -4.81 2.41
C GLY A 53 8.84 -4.35 1.69
N ARG A 54 9.53 -5.26 1.03
CA ARG A 54 10.74 -4.93 0.26
C ARG A 54 10.41 -4.03 -0.93
N ALA A 55 9.33 -4.35 -1.64
CA ALA A 55 8.89 -3.54 -2.76
C ALA A 55 8.52 -2.12 -2.32
N LEU A 56 7.86 -1.98 -1.18
CA LEU A 56 7.53 -0.66 -0.62
C LEU A 56 8.77 0.12 -0.22
N THR A 57 9.76 -0.55 0.37
CA THR A 57 11.02 0.09 0.73
C THR A 57 11.71 0.68 -0.49
N ASP A 58 11.73 -0.06 -1.59
CA ASP A 58 12.40 0.37 -2.81
C ASP A 58 11.58 1.38 -3.62
N HIS A 59 10.28 1.17 -3.74
CA HIS A 59 9.45 1.87 -4.71
C HIS A 59 8.45 2.85 -4.10
N GLU A 60 8.20 2.79 -2.84
CA GLU A 60 7.29 3.62 -2.04
C GLU A 60 5.81 3.48 -2.45
N LEU A 61 5.50 3.50 -3.73
CA LEU A 61 4.15 3.31 -4.26
C LEU A 61 4.17 2.09 -5.18
N ILE A 62 3.35 1.10 -4.88
CA ILE A 62 3.33 -0.15 -5.63
C ILE A 62 1.91 -0.62 -5.89
N LYS A 63 1.75 -1.42 -6.95
CA LYS A 63 0.56 -2.21 -7.17
C LYS A 63 0.79 -3.65 -6.74
N VAL A 64 -0.22 -4.23 -6.12
CA VAL A 64 -0.25 -5.65 -5.77
C VAL A 64 -1.49 -6.27 -6.37
N LYS A 65 -1.33 -7.41 -7.03
CA LYS A 65 -2.47 -8.16 -7.54
C LYS A 65 -2.87 -9.20 -6.49
N ILE A 66 -4.13 -9.17 -6.09
CA ILE A 66 -4.66 -10.06 -5.04
C ILE A 66 -5.48 -11.19 -5.65
N PRO A 67 -5.76 -12.27 -4.89
CA PRO A 67 -6.54 -13.40 -5.40
C PRO A 67 -7.97 -12.99 -5.74
N ALA A 68 -8.57 -13.74 -6.65
CA ALA A 68 -9.98 -13.60 -6.96
C ALA A 68 -10.83 -13.95 -5.74
N GLY A 69 -12.01 -13.36 -5.67
CA GLY A 69 -12.94 -13.59 -4.58
C GLY A 69 -14.04 -12.56 -4.60
N SER A 70 -14.91 -12.61 -3.62
CA SER A 70 -15.95 -11.60 -3.46
C SER A 70 -15.31 -10.24 -3.15
N LYS A 71 -16.08 -9.18 -3.28
CA LYS A 71 -15.60 -7.85 -2.89
C LYS A 71 -15.17 -7.84 -1.43
N ALA A 72 -15.92 -8.50 -0.55
CA ALA A 72 -15.58 -8.58 0.87
C ALA A 72 -14.26 -9.31 1.09
N ASP A 73 -14.01 -10.41 0.37
CA ASP A 73 -12.75 -11.16 0.44
C ASP A 73 -11.59 -10.29 -0.04
N ARG A 74 -11.76 -9.60 -1.15
CA ARG A 74 -10.72 -8.73 -1.70
C ARG A 74 -10.40 -7.57 -0.77
N ASP A 75 -11.42 -6.95 -0.20
CA ASP A 75 -11.23 -5.84 0.76
C ASP A 75 -10.47 -6.34 2.01
N ALA A 76 -10.81 -7.53 2.49
CA ALA A 76 -10.13 -8.13 3.64
C ALA A 76 -8.65 -8.35 3.36
N VAL A 77 -8.32 -8.88 2.18
CA VAL A 77 -6.92 -9.10 1.79
C VAL A 77 -6.18 -7.77 1.64
N ALA A 78 -6.80 -6.80 0.97
CA ALA A 78 -6.19 -5.48 0.78
C ALA A 78 -5.87 -4.81 2.11
N ASN A 79 -6.80 -4.83 3.05
CA ASN A 79 -6.58 -4.26 4.38
C ASN A 79 -5.53 -5.02 5.16
N ALA A 80 -5.53 -6.35 5.07
CA ALA A 80 -4.57 -7.19 5.79
C ALA A 80 -3.12 -6.91 5.34
N ILE A 81 -2.89 -6.82 4.03
CA ILE A 81 -1.53 -6.56 3.54
C ILE A 81 -1.07 -5.12 3.83
N ALA A 82 -1.99 -4.15 3.79
CA ALA A 82 -1.67 -2.77 4.15
C ALA A 82 -1.27 -2.70 5.63
N GLU A 83 -2.05 -3.32 6.51
CA GLU A 83 -1.77 -3.31 7.94
C GLU A 83 -0.46 -4.04 8.26
N ALA A 84 -0.26 -5.22 7.68
CA ALA A 84 0.93 -6.03 7.95
C ALA A 84 2.23 -5.36 7.49
N THR A 85 2.17 -4.48 6.50
CA THR A 85 3.34 -3.78 5.95
C THR A 85 3.43 -2.33 6.38
N ASP A 86 2.53 -1.89 7.23
CA ASP A 86 2.44 -0.50 7.69
C ASP A 86 2.30 0.48 6.51
N ALA A 87 1.54 0.08 5.52
CA ALA A 87 1.30 0.87 4.32
C ALA A 87 -0.09 1.49 4.34
N ILE A 88 -0.25 2.54 3.56
CA ILE A 88 -1.55 3.18 3.33
C ILE A 88 -2.20 2.51 2.12
N LEU A 89 -3.43 2.08 2.27
CA LEU A 89 -4.22 1.57 1.15
C LEU A 89 -4.79 2.79 0.41
N VAL A 90 -4.19 3.11 -0.74
CA VAL A 90 -4.61 4.28 -1.52
C VAL A 90 -5.90 3.99 -2.26
N THR A 91 -5.97 2.86 -2.94
CA THR A 91 -7.17 2.43 -3.65
C THR A 91 -7.13 0.93 -3.91
N SER A 92 -8.31 0.35 -4.10
CA SER A 92 -8.46 -1.05 -4.45
C SER A 92 -9.55 -1.14 -5.53
N ILE A 93 -9.16 -1.60 -6.71
CA ILE A 93 -10.07 -1.72 -7.85
C ILE A 93 -9.95 -3.14 -8.40
N GLY A 94 -11.04 -3.92 -8.27
CA GLY A 94 -11.00 -5.31 -8.66
C GLY A 94 -9.94 -6.07 -7.86
N ARG A 95 -8.99 -6.67 -8.56
CA ARG A 95 -7.90 -7.44 -7.95
C ARG A 95 -6.61 -6.63 -7.82
N ILE A 96 -6.64 -5.35 -8.10
CA ILE A 96 -5.46 -4.49 -8.05
C ILE A 96 -5.55 -3.56 -6.85
N VAL A 97 -4.52 -3.60 -6.02
CA VAL A 97 -4.40 -2.79 -4.81
C VAL A 97 -3.21 -1.84 -4.97
N LEU A 98 -3.41 -0.58 -4.66
CA LEU A 98 -2.37 0.44 -4.69
C LEU A 98 -1.98 0.79 -3.26
N LEU A 99 -0.73 0.53 -2.91
CA LEU A 99 -0.19 0.74 -1.56
C LEU A 99 0.89 1.81 -1.57
N LEU A 100 0.90 2.63 -0.53
CA LEU A 100 1.89 3.68 -0.32
C LEU A 100 2.58 3.51 1.03
N ARG A 101 3.90 3.54 1.03
CA ARG A 101 4.69 3.69 2.26
C ARG A 101 5.91 4.55 1.93
N ARG A 102 5.90 5.79 2.44
CA ARG A 102 6.99 6.72 2.17
C ARG A 102 8.26 6.29 2.86
N ASN A 103 9.38 6.45 2.16
CA ASN A 103 10.70 6.12 2.66
C ASN A 103 11.65 7.27 2.32
N PRO A 104 12.04 8.09 3.32
CA PRO A 104 12.94 9.23 3.07
C PRO A 104 14.29 8.83 2.48
N GLU A 105 14.70 7.57 2.68
CA GLU A 105 15.97 7.03 2.21
C GLU A 105 15.84 6.22 0.92
N ALA A 106 14.67 6.27 0.28
CA ALA A 106 14.46 5.52 -0.95
C ALA A 106 15.40 6.01 -2.06
N ASN A 107 15.89 5.05 -2.87
CA ASN A 107 16.68 5.37 -4.04
C ASN A 107 15.78 6.06 -5.07
N PRO A 108 16.09 7.31 -5.47
CA PRO A 108 15.24 8.03 -6.43
C PRO A 108 15.11 7.34 -7.78
N LYS A 109 16.07 6.48 -8.14
CA LYS A 109 16.00 5.72 -9.39
C LYS A 109 14.98 4.59 -9.33
N LEU A 110 14.60 4.15 -8.13
CA LEU A 110 13.65 3.07 -7.91
C LEU A 110 12.30 3.56 -7.42
N SER A 111 12.27 4.69 -6.71
CA SER A 111 11.04 5.20 -6.14
C SER A 111 10.07 5.68 -7.21
N ASN A 112 8.87 5.13 -7.20
CA ASN A 112 7.81 5.54 -8.12
C ASN A 112 7.31 6.95 -7.83
N LEU A 113 7.45 7.44 -6.59
CA LEU A 113 7.12 8.81 -6.26
C LEU A 113 8.11 9.78 -6.89
N ALA A 114 9.40 9.43 -6.88
CA ALA A 114 10.43 10.27 -7.49
C ALA A 114 10.40 10.21 -9.01
N ARG A 115 10.12 9.02 -9.58
CA ARG A 115 10.16 8.80 -11.03
C ARG A 115 8.95 9.37 -11.77
N PHE A 116 7.78 9.35 -11.14
CA PHE A 116 6.51 9.71 -11.78
C PHE A 116 5.80 10.88 -11.11
N GLY A 117 6.25 11.23 -9.94
CA GLY A 117 5.68 12.33 -9.18
C GLY A 117 6.40 13.62 -9.45
#